data_fce54e532d53868f8bcac07318dc2670
#
_entry.id   fce54e532d53868f8bcac07318dc2670
#
_cell.length_a   1.000
_cell.length_b   1.000
_cell.length_c   1.000
_cell.angle_alpha   90.00
_cell.angle_beta   90.00
_cell.angle_gamma   90.00
#
_symmetry.space_group_name_H-M   'P 1'
#
loop_
_entity.id
_entity.type
_entity.pdbx_description
1 polymer ?
#
loop_
_entity_poly.entity_id
_entity_poly.type
_entity_poly.pdbx_seq_one_letter_code
_entity_poly.pdbx_strand_id
1 'polypeptide(L)'
;VIAHPAQSRPLSGVVIGIDPGHNGKNYTAPSFITHLVWNGREMEPCDTTGTATDAGYSEAQFNWNVASDLRSDLTADGAKVVLTRHNNASVGPCVNTRAKIIDRAHANVAIDIHADGGPPSGRGFTILEPVADSVNAKVVSASDRFAKVLRSAFLAGTGMPVSSYDGVDGLEPRDDLAGLNLTTVPKVLIECGNMRNATDARLLTSSAFQHRAAAAIATAMIRFLGR
;
A
#
# COMPACT_ATOMS: atom_id res chain seq x y z
N VAL A 1 2.00 -21.56 39.82
CA VAL A 1 2.42 -20.75 38.65
C VAL A 1 1.45 -21.09 37.52
N ILE A 2 0.49 -20.22 37.27
CA ILE A 2 -0.45 -20.38 36.13
C ILE A 2 0.33 -19.97 34.87
N ALA A 3 0.72 -20.96 34.06
CA ALA A 3 1.29 -20.68 32.74
C ALA A 3 0.21 -19.99 31.88
N HIS A 4 0.44 -18.73 31.53
CA HIS A 4 -0.38 -18.07 30.53
C HIS A 4 -0.18 -18.83 29.21
N PRO A 5 -1.26 -19.16 28.48
CA PRO A 5 -1.10 -19.76 27.14
C PRO A 5 -0.27 -18.84 26.28
N ALA A 6 0.74 -19.37 25.61
CA ALA A 6 1.56 -18.62 24.67
C ALA A 6 0.63 -17.97 23.63
N GLN A 7 0.68 -16.65 23.54
CA GLN A 7 -0.13 -15.90 22.56
C GLN A 7 0.22 -16.43 21.16
N SER A 8 -0.77 -16.91 20.44
CA SER A 8 -0.55 -17.42 19.08
C SER A 8 0.01 -16.29 18.21
N ARG A 9 1.14 -16.53 17.57
CA ARG A 9 1.74 -15.61 16.60
C ARG A 9 1.49 -16.16 15.19
N PRO A 10 0.35 -15.81 14.59
CA PRO A 10 -0.10 -16.44 13.35
C PRO A 10 0.87 -16.19 12.18
N LEU A 11 1.65 -15.12 12.22
CA LEU A 11 2.61 -14.75 11.18
C LEU A 11 4.07 -15.14 11.49
N SER A 12 4.30 -16.03 12.45
CA SER A 12 5.66 -16.51 12.74
C SER A 12 6.30 -17.14 11.49
N GLY A 13 7.52 -16.70 11.15
CA GLY A 13 8.24 -17.14 9.95
C GLY A 13 7.79 -16.50 8.64
N VAL A 14 6.84 -15.58 8.67
CA VAL A 14 6.36 -14.82 7.49
C VAL A 14 7.16 -13.53 7.35
N VAL A 15 7.51 -13.18 6.11
CA VAL A 15 8.09 -11.88 5.74
C VAL A 15 7.05 -11.08 4.96
N ILE A 16 6.77 -9.85 5.38
CA ILE A 16 5.79 -8.96 4.73
C ILE A 16 6.49 -7.69 4.27
N GLY A 17 6.27 -7.31 3.00
CA GLY A 17 6.71 -6.04 2.44
C GLY A 17 5.62 -4.97 2.58
N ILE A 18 5.99 -3.80 3.07
CA ILE A 18 5.11 -2.62 3.08
C ILE A 18 5.83 -1.48 2.37
N ASP A 19 5.17 -0.93 1.38
CA ASP A 19 5.63 0.24 0.63
C ASP A 19 4.73 1.44 0.92
N PRO A 20 5.09 2.31 1.86
CA PRO A 20 4.37 3.57 2.05
C PRO A 20 4.66 4.50 0.88
N GLY A 21 3.67 4.75 0.01
CA GLY A 21 3.85 5.56 -1.19
C GLY A 21 4.44 6.93 -0.92
N HIS A 22 5.17 7.46 -1.90
CA HIS A 22 5.85 8.75 -1.85
C HIS A 22 6.84 8.92 -0.70
N ASN A 23 7.37 10.12 -0.53
CA ASN A 23 8.25 10.50 0.59
C ASN A 23 7.93 11.92 1.01
N GLY A 24 7.96 12.18 2.32
CA GLY A 24 7.50 13.44 2.89
C GLY A 24 8.31 14.69 2.51
N LYS A 25 9.49 14.52 1.89
CA LYS A 25 10.34 15.63 1.41
C LYS A 25 10.56 15.64 -0.10
N ASN A 26 9.81 14.85 -0.87
CA ASN A 26 9.93 14.83 -2.34
C ASN A 26 9.81 16.23 -2.96
N TYR A 27 8.96 17.09 -2.42
CA TYR A 27 8.78 18.46 -2.89
C TYR A 27 10.06 19.32 -2.78
N THR A 28 11.05 18.93 -1.99
CA THR A 28 12.33 19.63 -1.84
C THR A 28 13.38 19.22 -2.88
N ALA A 29 13.11 18.16 -3.65
CA ALA A 29 14.07 17.56 -4.58
C ALA A 29 13.44 17.27 -5.97
N PRO A 30 12.87 18.28 -6.65
CA PRO A 30 12.15 18.07 -7.90
C PRO A 30 13.01 17.40 -8.97
N SER A 31 14.26 17.83 -9.15
CA SER A 31 15.16 17.22 -10.13
C SER A 31 15.48 15.75 -9.85
N PHE A 32 15.49 15.35 -8.57
CA PHE A 32 15.68 13.96 -8.20
C PHE A 32 14.44 13.13 -8.50
N ILE A 33 13.27 13.57 -8.07
CA ILE A 33 12.05 12.76 -8.24
C ILE A 33 11.56 12.68 -9.69
N THR A 34 11.95 13.65 -10.55
CA THR A 34 11.55 13.65 -11.97
C THR A 34 12.54 12.94 -12.89
N HIS A 35 13.71 12.48 -12.40
CA HIS A 35 14.58 11.68 -13.26
C HIS A 35 13.89 10.36 -13.62
N LEU A 36 14.12 9.89 -14.86
CA LEU A 36 13.39 8.72 -15.36
C LEU A 36 14.04 7.42 -14.89
N VAL A 37 13.19 6.47 -14.52
CA VAL A 37 13.54 5.10 -14.16
C VAL A 37 12.68 4.12 -14.97
N TRP A 38 13.18 2.90 -15.19
CA TRP A 38 12.45 1.84 -15.87
C TRP A 38 11.41 1.21 -14.94
N ASN A 39 10.15 1.12 -15.38
CA ASN A 39 9.03 0.55 -14.61
C ASN A 39 8.64 -0.88 -14.99
N GLY A 40 9.37 -1.48 -15.93
CA GLY A 40 9.07 -2.80 -16.47
C GLY A 40 8.54 -2.73 -17.91
N ARG A 41 7.96 -1.60 -18.32
CA ARG A 41 7.37 -1.38 -19.65
C ARG A 41 7.85 -0.11 -20.32
N GLU A 42 8.00 0.96 -19.54
CA GLU A 42 8.41 2.27 -20.02
C GLU A 42 9.24 3.03 -18.99
N MET A 43 9.70 4.20 -19.37
CA MET A 43 10.40 5.12 -18.47
C MET A 43 9.39 6.03 -17.78
N GLU A 44 9.41 6.06 -16.44
CA GLU A 44 8.57 6.93 -15.64
C GLU A 44 9.40 7.74 -14.63
N PRO A 45 8.87 8.82 -14.03
CA PRO A 45 9.55 9.53 -12.95
C PRO A 45 9.91 8.62 -11.78
N CYS A 46 11.08 8.87 -11.18
CA CYS A 46 11.57 8.16 -10.00
C CYS A 46 10.53 8.09 -8.87
N ASP A 47 9.79 9.16 -8.67
CA ASP A 47 8.69 9.28 -7.71
C ASP A 47 7.92 10.57 -8.00
N THR A 48 6.84 10.81 -7.28
CA THR A 48 6.10 12.09 -7.29
C THR A 48 5.96 12.64 -5.87
N THR A 49 5.33 13.80 -5.74
CA THR A 49 5.03 14.38 -4.41
C THR A 49 3.80 13.73 -3.77
N GLY A 50 3.02 12.98 -4.55
CA GLY A 50 1.68 12.58 -4.17
C GLY A 50 0.69 13.75 -4.15
N THR A 51 -0.50 13.47 -3.71
CA THR A 51 -1.60 14.44 -3.54
C THR A 51 -1.68 14.96 -2.09
N ALA A 52 -2.67 15.81 -1.85
CA ALA A 52 -3.01 16.31 -0.51
C ALA A 52 -4.51 16.63 -0.42
N THR A 53 -5.05 16.68 0.78
CA THR A 53 -6.36 17.28 1.03
C THR A 53 -6.34 18.78 0.74
N ASP A 54 -7.51 19.41 0.58
CA ASP A 54 -7.61 20.86 0.41
C ASP A 54 -7.05 21.65 1.61
N ALA A 55 -7.02 21.03 2.80
CA ALA A 55 -6.39 21.58 4.00
C ALA A 55 -4.87 21.36 4.07
N GLY A 56 -4.25 20.73 3.07
CA GLY A 56 -2.79 20.54 2.98
C GLY A 56 -2.25 19.30 3.71
N TYR A 57 -3.09 18.38 4.17
CA TYR A 57 -2.62 17.11 4.72
C TYR A 57 -2.15 16.20 3.57
N SER A 58 -0.86 15.87 3.55
CA SER A 58 -0.26 15.17 2.41
C SER A 58 -0.55 13.66 2.42
N GLU A 59 -0.64 13.10 1.24
CA GLU A 59 -0.72 11.67 1.00
C GLU A 59 0.48 10.92 1.61
N ALA A 60 1.70 11.41 1.42
CA ALA A 60 2.89 10.80 2.01
C ALA A 60 2.83 10.67 3.54
N GLN A 61 2.14 11.59 4.23
CA GLN A 61 1.93 11.50 5.68
C GLN A 61 0.88 10.45 6.03
N PHE A 62 -0.23 10.39 5.28
CA PHE A 62 -1.23 9.35 5.44
C PHE A 62 -0.62 7.96 5.24
N ASN A 63 0.09 7.75 4.13
CA ASN A 63 0.72 6.48 3.78
C ASN A 63 1.69 6.01 4.86
N TRP A 64 2.48 6.95 5.41
CA TRP A 64 3.42 6.65 6.49
C TRP A 64 2.72 6.25 7.79
N ASN A 65 1.66 6.94 8.16
CA ASN A 65 0.91 6.65 9.38
C ASN A 65 0.28 5.25 9.31
N VAL A 66 -0.46 4.96 8.23
CA VAL A 66 -1.08 3.63 8.04
C VAL A 66 -0.03 2.52 7.99
N ALA A 67 1.08 2.74 7.28
CA ALA A 67 2.16 1.75 7.22
C ALA A 67 2.83 1.51 8.58
N SER A 68 2.95 2.55 9.42
CA SER A 68 3.52 2.44 10.76
C SER A 68 2.63 1.61 11.70
N ASP A 69 1.32 1.86 11.65
CA ASP A 69 0.32 1.10 12.40
C ASP A 69 0.30 -0.37 11.92
N LEU A 70 0.22 -0.58 10.60
CA LEU A 70 0.25 -1.91 9.99
C LEU A 70 1.51 -2.70 10.37
N ARG A 71 2.68 -2.05 10.33
CA ARG A 71 3.93 -2.66 10.79
C ARG A 71 3.84 -3.11 12.24
N SER A 72 3.27 -2.28 13.11
CA SER A 72 3.10 -2.59 14.53
C SER A 72 2.24 -3.85 14.71
N ASP A 73 1.07 -3.89 14.07
CA ASP A 73 0.12 -5.00 14.14
C ASP A 73 0.75 -6.31 13.65
N LEU A 74 1.34 -6.29 12.44
CA LEU A 74 1.95 -7.49 11.85
C LEU A 74 3.17 -7.99 12.63
N THR A 75 3.94 -7.08 13.24
CA THR A 75 5.08 -7.46 14.10
C THR A 75 4.59 -8.09 15.40
N ALA A 76 3.51 -7.58 15.99
CA ALA A 76 2.89 -8.20 17.15
C ALA A 76 2.40 -9.62 16.85
N ASP A 77 1.87 -9.85 15.64
CA ASP A 77 1.46 -11.16 15.14
C ASP A 77 2.62 -12.08 14.74
N GLY A 78 3.87 -11.61 14.83
CA GLY A 78 5.08 -12.40 14.64
C GLY A 78 5.72 -12.31 13.26
N ALA A 79 5.24 -11.45 12.36
CA ALA A 79 5.85 -11.26 11.06
C ALA A 79 7.18 -10.51 11.14
N LYS A 80 8.09 -10.82 10.20
CA LYS A 80 9.19 -9.93 9.86
C LYS A 80 8.71 -8.92 8.83
N VAL A 81 8.64 -7.64 9.20
CA VAL A 81 8.17 -6.57 8.31
C VAL A 81 9.35 -5.81 7.70
N VAL A 82 9.30 -5.61 6.39
CA VAL A 82 10.26 -4.82 5.62
C VAL A 82 9.55 -3.60 5.03
N LEU A 83 10.06 -2.42 5.35
CA LEU A 83 9.57 -1.14 4.81
C LEU A 83 10.50 -0.67 3.68
N THR A 84 9.93 -0.09 2.63
CA THR A 84 10.73 0.49 1.53
C THR A 84 11.33 1.84 1.89
N ARG A 85 10.74 2.55 2.86
CA ARG A 85 11.30 3.76 3.49
C ARG A 85 11.16 3.73 5.01
N HIS A 86 12.04 4.42 5.72
CA HIS A 86 12.16 4.31 7.18
C HIS A 86 11.69 5.55 7.96
N ASN A 87 11.25 6.59 7.27
CA ASN A 87 10.72 7.83 7.85
C ASN A 87 9.89 8.60 6.83
N ASN A 88 9.27 9.70 7.26
CA ASN A 88 8.56 10.64 6.40
C ASN A 88 9.26 12.01 6.32
N ALA A 89 10.55 12.08 6.70
CA ALA A 89 11.31 13.33 6.81
C ALA A 89 12.47 13.43 5.79
N SER A 90 12.47 12.55 4.79
CA SER A 90 13.52 12.49 3.76
C SER A 90 12.94 12.41 2.35
N VAL A 91 13.81 12.56 1.36
CA VAL A 91 13.59 12.07 -0.01
C VAL A 91 13.98 10.60 0.00
N GLY A 92 13.18 9.75 -0.60
CA GLY A 92 13.37 8.31 -0.48
C GLY A 92 13.71 7.61 -1.80
N PRO A 93 13.69 6.30 -1.81
CA PRO A 93 14.03 5.51 -2.98
C PRO A 93 12.99 5.68 -4.10
N CYS A 94 13.47 5.63 -5.34
CA CYS A 94 12.60 5.58 -6.52
C CYS A 94 11.72 4.33 -6.53
N VAL A 95 10.60 4.39 -7.23
CA VAL A 95 9.58 3.33 -7.32
C VAL A 95 10.17 1.97 -7.75
N ASN A 96 11.08 1.93 -8.71
CA ASN A 96 11.77 0.71 -9.12
C ASN A 96 12.73 0.15 -8.07
N THR A 97 13.28 1.00 -7.20
CA THR A 97 14.14 0.59 -6.09
C THR A 97 13.31 0.00 -4.95
N ARG A 98 12.09 0.52 -4.74
CA ARG A 98 11.12 0.00 -3.76
C ARG A 98 10.74 -1.45 -4.07
N ALA A 99 10.44 -1.77 -5.33
CA ALA A 99 10.22 -3.14 -5.78
C ALA A 99 11.39 -4.07 -5.45
N LYS A 100 12.63 -3.62 -5.74
CA LYS A 100 13.85 -4.39 -5.43
C LYS A 100 14.08 -4.60 -3.93
N ILE A 101 13.71 -3.65 -3.07
CA ILE A 101 13.81 -3.80 -1.60
C ILE A 101 12.91 -4.96 -1.14
N ILE A 102 11.68 -5.00 -1.62
CA ILE A 102 10.69 -6.04 -1.29
C ILE A 102 11.13 -7.41 -1.80
N ASP A 103 11.57 -7.49 -3.05
CA ASP A 103 12.03 -8.74 -3.67
C ASP A 103 13.25 -9.32 -2.96
N ARG A 104 14.24 -8.48 -2.62
CA ARG A 104 15.44 -8.90 -1.86
C ARG A 104 15.13 -9.40 -0.45
N ALA A 105 14.02 -8.96 0.11
CA ALA A 105 13.55 -9.44 1.40
C ALA A 105 12.87 -10.81 1.31
N HIS A 106 12.62 -11.31 0.09
CA HIS A 106 11.85 -12.54 -0.17
C HIS A 106 10.50 -12.51 0.57
N ALA A 107 9.77 -11.40 0.43
CA ALA A 107 8.49 -11.24 1.08
C ALA A 107 7.47 -12.29 0.60
N ASN A 108 6.65 -12.80 1.51
CA ASN A 108 5.58 -13.74 1.17
C ASN A 108 4.38 -13.04 0.53
N VAL A 109 4.18 -11.77 0.89
CA VAL A 109 3.19 -10.85 0.33
C VAL A 109 3.66 -9.41 0.57
N ALA A 110 3.24 -8.49 -0.29
CA ALA A 110 3.54 -7.07 -0.13
C ALA A 110 2.33 -6.20 -0.48
N ILE A 111 2.36 -4.94 -0.02
CA ILE A 111 1.34 -3.94 -0.30
C ILE A 111 1.99 -2.57 -0.48
N ASP A 112 1.49 -1.81 -1.46
CA ASP A 112 1.71 -0.38 -1.59
C ASP A 112 0.51 0.36 -0.99
N ILE A 113 0.77 1.35 -0.15
CA ILE A 113 -0.26 2.11 0.56
C ILE A 113 -0.27 3.53 0.05
N HIS A 114 -1.42 3.94 -0.49
CA HIS A 114 -1.69 5.24 -1.10
C HIS A 114 -3.05 5.81 -0.68
N ALA A 115 -3.32 7.05 -1.07
CA ALA A 115 -4.62 7.70 -1.01
C ALA A 115 -4.74 8.68 -2.18
N ASP A 116 -5.67 8.42 -3.07
CA ASP A 116 -5.80 9.06 -4.38
C ASP A 116 -6.19 10.55 -4.32
N GLY A 117 -5.93 11.25 -5.41
CA GLY A 117 -6.30 12.64 -5.68
C GLY A 117 -7.32 12.79 -6.81
N GLY A 118 -8.34 11.96 -6.82
CA GLY A 118 -9.37 11.91 -7.85
C GLY A 118 -10.33 13.12 -7.87
N PRO A 119 -11.38 13.07 -8.71
CA PRO A 119 -12.39 14.15 -8.78
C PRO A 119 -13.05 14.41 -7.41
N PRO A 120 -13.25 15.67 -6.99
CA PRO A 120 -13.86 15.97 -5.68
C PRO A 120 -15.26 15.38 -5.46
N SER A 121 -16.01 15.12 -6.53
CA SER A 121 -17.32 14.46 -6.49
C SER A 121 -17.24 12.95 -6.31
N GLY A 122 -16.11 12.32 -6.65
CA GLY A 122 -15.85 10.90 -6.49
C GLY A 122 -15.32 10.57 -5.10
N ARG A 123 -15.54 9.34 -4.62
CA ARG A 123 -15.04 8.90 -3.33
C ARG A 123 -14.84 7.38 -3.28
N GLY A 124 -14.17 6.91 -2.23
CA GLY A 124 -14.01 5.50 -1.94
C GLY A 124 -12.61 4.99 -2.27
N PHE A 125 -12.36 3.72 -1.95
CA PHE A 125 -11.08 3.05 -2.14
C PHE A 125 -11.06 2.23 -3.42
N THR A 126 -9.84 2.06 -3.99
CA THR A 126 -9.57 1.16 -5.13
C THR A 126 -8.32 0.32 -4.83
N ILE A 127 -8.29 -0.91 -5.32
CA ILE A 127 -7.11 -1.77 -5.27
C ILE A 127 -6.62 -1.97 -6.68
N LEU A 128 -5.37 -1.56 -6.92
CA LEU A 128 -4.71 -1.67 -8.20
C LEU A 128 -3.98 -3.02 -8.28
N GLU A 129 -4.33 -3.80 -9.30
CA GLU A 129 -3.85 -5.16 -9.52
C GLU A 129 -2.80 -5.18 -10.65
N PRO A 130 -1.74 -6.00 -10.56
CA PRO A 130 -0.76 -6.08 -11.63
C PRO A 130 -1.33 -6.75 -12.87
N VAL A 131 -1.06 -6.18 -14.04
CA VAL A 131 -1.21 -6.85 -15.34
C VAL A 131 0.07 -7.65 -15.61
N ALA A 132 -0.09 -8.86 -16.17
CA ALA A 132 1.04 -9.76 -16.40
C ALA A 132 2.11 -9.16 -17.32
N ASP A 133 3.36 -9.29 -16.91
CA ASP A 133 4.57 -8.90 -17.61
C ASP A 133 5.62 -10.02 -17.48
N SER A 134 6.77 -9.86 -18.15
CA SER A 134 7.88 -10.81 -18.10
C SER A 134 8.42 -11.03 -16.67
N VAL A 135 8.36 -10.03 -15.80
CA VAL A 135 8.89 -10.09 -14.41
C VAL A 135 7.84 -10.66 -13.45
N ASN A 136 6.62 -10.12 -13.45
CA ASN A 136 5.58 -10.40 -12.46
C ASN A 136 4.65 -11.57 -12.82
N ALA A 137 4.69 -12.12 -14.04
CA ALA A 137 3.71 -13.08 -14.56
C ALA A 137 3.42 -14.27 -13.62
N LYS A 138 4.41 -14.72 -12.85
CA LYS A 138 4.26 -15.85 -11.92
C LYS A 138 3.44 -15.51 -10.67
N VAL A 139 3.29 -14.24 -10.35
CA VAL A 139 2.65 -13.78 -9.11
C VAL A 139 1.32 -13.06 -9.34
N VAL A 140 0.96 -12.69 -10.58
CA VAL A 140 -0.30 -12.00 -10.91
C VAL A 140 -1.53 -12.72 -10.33
N SER A 141 -1.69 -14.02 -10.61
CA SER A 141 -2.83 -14.79 -10.08
C SER A 141 -2.91 -14.80 -8.54
N ALA A 142 -1.77 -14.77 -7.85
CA ALA A 142 -1.74 -14.65 -6.40
C ALA A 142 -2.09 -13.23 -5.94
N SER A 143 -1.62 -12.21 -6.67
CA SER A 143 -1.96 -10.81 -6.44
C SER A 143 -3.46 -10.55 -6.60
N ASP A 144 -4.10 -11.10 -7.64
CA ASP A 144 -5.55 -11.00 -7.86
C ASP A 144 -6.35 -11.64 -6.70
N ARG A 145 -5.89 -12.78 -6.19
CA ARG A 145 -6.51 -13.39 -5.01
C ARG A 145 -6.36 -12.51 -3.77
N PHE A 146 -5.18 -11.91 -3.59
CA PHE A 146 -4.93 -10.98 -2.49
C PHE A 146 -5.80 -9.72 -2.61
N ALA A 147 -5.92 -9.13 -3.80
CA ALA A 147 -6.77 -7.98 -4.06
C ALA A 147 -8.22 -8.22 -3.63
N LYS A 148 -8.81 -9.37 -4.01
CA LYS A 148 -10.19 -9.74 -3.64
C LYS A 148 -10.38 -9.91 -2.14
N VAL A 149 -9.40 -10.52 -1.46
CA VAL A 149 -9.41 -10.66 0.01
C VAL A 149 -9.29 -9.29 0.67
N LEU A 150 -8.36 -8.45 0.19
CA LEU A 150 -8.14 -7.09 0.69
C LEU A 150 -9.37 -6.21 0.51
N ARG A 151 -9.97 -6.22 -0.68
CA ARG A 151 -11.22 -5.48 -0.96
C ARG A 151 -12.31 -5.80 0.07
N SER A 152 -12.55 -7.08 0.31
CA SER A 152 -13.59 -7.51 1.25
C SER A 152 -13.27 -7.12 2.69
N ALA A 153 -12.02 -7.29 3.11
CA ALA A 153 -11.57 -6.95 4.45
C ALA A 153 -11.55 -5.42 4.68
N PHE A 154 -11.11 -4.64 3.69
CA PHE A 154 -11.04 -3.19 3.80
C PHE A 154 -12.43 -2.55 3.86
N LEU A 155 -13.35 -2.99 3.00
CA LEU A 155 -14.75 -2.55 3.04
C LEU A 155 -15.39 -2.85 4.41
N ALA A 156 -15.23 -4.07 4.91
CA ALA A 156 -15.82 -4.48 6.18
C ALA A 156 -15.18 -3.80 7.39
N GLY A 157 -13.84 -3.64 7.39
CA GLY A 157 -13.09 -3.10 8.52
C GLY A 157 -13.14 -1.59 8.64
N THR A 158 -13.26 -0.87 7.53
CA THR A 158 -13.21 0.61 7.52
C THR A 158 -14.56 1.27 7.31
N GLY A 159 -15.48 0.61 6.60
CA GLY A 159 -16.72 1.21 6.10
C GLY A 159 -16.51 2.20 4.94
N MET A 160 -15.27 2.33 4.41
CA MET A 160 -15.02 3.10 3.19
C MET A 160 -15.68 2.37 2.02
N PRO A 161 -16.52 3.02 1.20
CA PRO A 161 -17.08 2.37 0.01
C PRO A 161 -16.00 2.11 -1.04
N VAL A 162 -16.28 1.22 -1.98
CA VAL A 162 -15.47 1.11 -3.19
C VAL A 162 -15.52 2.41 -4.00
N SER A 163 -14.49 2.69 -4.78
CA SER A 163 -14.39 3.90 -5.58
C SER A 163 -15.58 4.04 -6.53
N SER A 164 -16.09 5.26 -6.60
CA SER A 164 -17.18 5.64 -7.51
C SER A 164 -16.67 6.23 -8.84
N TYR A 165 -15.36 6.33 -9.03
CA TYR A 165 -14.74 7.00 -10.19
C TYR A 165 -13.57 6.24 -10.80
N ASP A 166 -13.05 5.23 -10.11
CA ASP A 166 -11.87 4.48 -10.51
C ASP A 166 -12.07 2.98 -10.31
N GLY A 167 -11.63 2.17 -11.29
CA GLY A 167 -11.79 0.74 -11.31
C GLY A 167 -13.24 0.25 -11.47
N VAL A 168 -13.42 -1.05 -11.36
CA VAL A 168 -14.73 -1.73 -11.37
C VAL A 168 -14.86 -2.53 -10.09
N ASP A 169 -15.91 -2.23 -9.32
CA ASP A 169 -16.16 -2.88 -8.03
C ASP A 169 -14.95 -2.81 -7.06
N GLY A 170 -14.19 -1.68 -7.14
CA GLY A 170 -13.02 -1.41 -6.30
C GLY A 170 -11.75 -2.18 -6.70
N LEU A 171 -11.70 -2.73 -7.89
CA LEU A 171 -10.52 -3.40 -8.46
C LEU A 171 -10.15 -2.76 -9.80
N GLU A 172 -8.87 -2.54 -10.04
CA GLU A 172 -8.36 -1.90 -11.27
C GLU A 172 -7.05 -2.53 -11.73
N PRO A 173 -7.05 -3.25 -12.87
CA PRO A 173 -5.81 -3.74 -13.47
C PRO A 173 -4.94 -2.58 -13.97
N ARG A 174 -3.65 -2.57 -13.57
CA ARG A 174 -2.67 -1.55 -13.95
C ARG A 174 -1.40 -2.18 -14.50
N ASP A 175 -0.85 -1.56 -15.53
CA ASP A 175 0.38 -2.00 -16.19
C ASP A 175 1.46 -0.91 -16.30
N ASP A 176 1.21 0.23 -15.67
CA ASP A 176 2.07 1.42 -15.68
C ASP A 176 2.80 1.70 -14.34
N LEU A 177 2.67 0.82 -13.34
CA LEU A 177 3.24 1.03 -12.01
C LEU A 177 4.47 0.14 -11.76
N ALA A 178 5.65 0.73 -11.56
CA ALA A 178 6.88 0.00 -11.28
C ALA A 178 6.76 -0.96 -10.09
N GLY A 179 6.04 -0.56 -9.04
CA GLY A 179 5.83 -1.38 -7.86
C GLY A 179 5.09 -2.69 -8.13
N LEU A 180 4.24 -2.72 -9.14
CA LEU A 180 3.47 -3.88 -9.57
C LEU A 180 4.17 -4.66 -10.69
N ASN A 181 4.78 -3.95 -11.65
CA ASN A 181 5.43 -4.57 -12.81
C ASN A 181 6.73 -5.30 -12.46
N LEU A 182 7.55 -4.70 -11.57
CA LEU A 182 8.90 -5.17 -11.27
C LEU A 182 8.98 -6.12 -10.07
N THR A 183 7.84 -6.46 -9.45
CA THR A 183 7.84 -7.34 -8.28
C THR A 183 7.75 -8.82 -8.66
N THR A 184 8.42 -9.66 -7.90
CA THR A 184 8.40 -11.12 -8.00
C THR A 184 7.65 -11.78 -6.83
N VAL A 185 6.99 -10.98 -5.99
CA VAL A 185 6.16 -11.43 -4.87
C VAL A 185 4.69 -11.01 -5.09
N PRO A 186 3.71 -11.73 -4.54
CA PRO A 186 2.31 -11.31 -4.60
C PRO A 186 2.16 -9.90 -4.00
N LYS A 187 1.67 -8.95 -4.79
CA LYS A 187 1.61 -7.54 -4.41
C LYS A 187 0.45 -6.81 -5.09
N VAL A 188 -0.16 -5.88 -4.37
CA VAL A 188 -1.16 -4.94 -4.87
C VAL A 188 -0.88 -3.55 -4.31
N LEU A 189 -1.46 -2.52 -4.93
CA LEU A 189 -1.51 -1.17 -4.38
C LEU A 189 -2.94 -0.88 -3.92
N ILE A 190 -3.11 -0.23 -2.77
CA ILE A 190 -4.42 0.25 -2.33
C ILE A 190 -4.42 1.78 -2.29
N GLU A 191 -5.39 2.37 -2.98
CA GLU A 191 -5.84 3.75 -2.80
C GLU A 191 -6.92 3.75 -1.71
N CYS A 192 -6.58 4.17 -0.51
CA CYS A 192 -7.44 4.03 0.67
C CYS A 192 -8.67 4.97 0.69
N GLY A 193 -8.77 5.88 -0.26
CA GLY A 193 -9.82 6.88 -0.41
C GLY A 193 -9.34 8.09 -1.21
N ASN A 194 -10.26 9.01 -1.52
CA ASN A 194 -9.97 10.21 -2.31
C ASN A 194 -9.69 11.43 -1.40
N MET A 195 -8.45 11.89 -1.35
CA MET A 195 -8.03 13.05 -0.54
C MET A 195 -8.68 14.38 -1.00
N ARG A 196 -9.18 14.44 -2.25
CA ARG A 196 -9.87 15.62 -2.79
C ARG A 196 -11.36 15.62 -2.48
N ASN A 197 -11.93 14.50 -2.03
CA ASN A 197 -13.31 14.41 -1.58
C ASN A 197 -13.41 14.81 -0.11
N ALA A 198 -14.28 15.79 0.23
CA ALA A 198 -14.39 16.32 1.59
C ALA A 198 -14.81 15.27 2.65
N THR A 199 -15.55 14.23 2.27
CA THR A 199 -15.96 13.15 3.19
C THR A 199 -14.80 12.20 3.44
N ASP A 200 -14.12 11.76 2.39
CA ASP A 200 -12.97 10.89 2.50
C ASP A 200 -11.79 11.59 3.17
N ALA A 201 -11.52 12.86 2.85
CA ALA A 201 -10.48 13.66 3.49
C ALA A 201 -10.64 13.73 5.03
N ARG A 202 -11.89 13.87 5.53
CA ARG A 202 -12.14 13.81 6.98
C ARG A 202 -11.82 12.45 7.60
N LEU A 203 -12.07 11.38 6.87
CA LEU A 203 -11.71 10.01 7.32
C LEU A 203 -10.20 9.82 7.27
N LEU A 204 -9.57 10.11 6.14
CA LEU A 204 -8.14 9.91 5.90
C LEU A 204 -7.26 10.71 6.88
N THR A 205 -7.70 11.88 7.33
CA THR A 205 -7.00 12.69 8.34
C THR A 205 -7.22 12.23 9.78
N SER A 206 -8.16 11.28 10.01
CA SER A 206 -8.46 10.74 11.35
C SER A 206 -7.56 9.58 11.70
N SER A 207 -6.83 9.66 12.83
CA SER A 207 -6.04 8.55 13.35
C SER A 207 -6.87 7.28 13.56
N ALA A 208 -8.11 7.42 14.03
CA ALA A 208 -9.02 6.29 14.21
C ALA A 208 -9.33 5.56 12.89
N PHE A 209 -9.43 6.28 11.76
CA PHE A 209 -9.56 5.67 10.44
C PHE A 209 -8.26 5.01 10.00
N GLN A 210 -7.11 5.67 10.19
CA GLN A 210 -5.80 5.14 9.83
C GLN A 210 -5.52 3.80 10.54
N HIS A 211 -5.82 3.71 11.84
CA HIS A 211 -5.74 2.43 12.57
C HIS A 211 -6.69 1.36 12.03
N ARG A 212 -7.94 1.72 11.66
CA ARG A 212 -8.86 0.74 11.06
C ARG A 212 -8.38 0.27 9.68
N ALA A 213 -7.82 1.17 8.88
CA ALA A 213 -7.24 0.84 7.58
C ALA A 213 -6.07 -0.16 7.74
N ALA A 214 -5.14 0.12 8.65
CA ALA A 214 -4.03 -0.78 8.99
C ALA A 214 -4.54 -2.16 9.45
N ALA A 215 -5.47 -2.21 10.40
CA ALA A 215 -6.03 -3.45 10.92
C ALA A 215 -6.78 -4.27 9.84
N ALA A 216 -7.50 -3.59 8.92
CA ALA A 216 -8.16 -4.24 7.79
C ALA A 216 -7.16 -4.85 6.81
N ILE A 217 -6.06 -4.15 6.50
CA ILE A 217 -4.97 -4.65 5.67
C ILE A 217 -4.29 -5.86 6.36
N ALA A 218 -3.98 -5.77 7.66
CA ALA A 218 -3.41 -6.88 8.41
C ALA A 218 -4.31 -8.13 8.37
N THR A 219 -5.62 -7.95 8.59
CA THR A 219 -6.62 -9.01 8.48
C THR A 219 -6.62 -9.65 7.09
N ALA A 220 -6.53 -8.85 6.04
CA ALA A 220 -6.47 -9.35 4.66
C ALA A 220 -5.21 -10.20 4.42
N MET A 221 -4.05 -9.74 4.88
CA MET A 221 -2.79 -10.48 4.73
C MET A 221 -2.80 -11.81 5.48
N ILE A 222 -3.31 -11.83 6.71
CA ILE A 222 -3.46 -13.07 7.51
C ILE A 222 -4.36 -14.06 6.76
N ARG A 223 -5.53 -13.63 6.28
CA ARG A 223 -6.46 -14.48 5.50
C ARG A 223 -5.86 -14.98 4.19
N PHE A 224 -5.18 -14.10 3.46
CA PHE A 224 -4.52 -14.46 2.19
C PHE A 224 -3.45 -15.53 2.38
N LEU A 225 -2.70 -15.46 3.47
CA LEU A 225 -1.66 -16.42 3.84
C LEU A 225 -2.21 -17.72 4.47
N GLY A 226 -3.53 -17.82 4.70
CA GLY A 226 -4.17 -18.99 5.29
C GLY A 226 -3.80 -19.21 6.76
N ARG A 227 -3.64 -18.13 7.51
CA ARG A 227 -3.20 -18.14 8.90
C ARG A 227 -4.31 -17.75 9.85
#